data_9f5087326d2a07972a77670ef75e534f
#
_entry.id   9f5087326d2a07972a77670ef75e534f
#
_cell.length_a   1.000
_cell.length_b   1.000
_cell.length_c   1.000
_cell.angle_alpha   90.00
_cell.angle_beta   90.00
_cell.angle_gamma   90.00
#
_symmetry.space_group_name_H-M   'P 1'
#
loop_
_entity.id
_entity.type
_entity.pdbx_description
1 polymer ?
#
loop_
_entity_poly.entity_id
_entity_poly.type
_entity_poly.pdbx_seq_one_letter_code
_entity_poly.pdbx_strand_id
1 'polypeptide(L)'
;MELNVEITGNDMFTLHNNRGYQKGRVVEKIVCNAMEQLGMPFINYTEVKDQIKQGDYLVQVDDKLKDVEIKSVSGYEVDKLYVDVYYYNLQGNMVKQYIQYKSTGHSLGWLYTCEADWLIGYNCNSGYMYIIKNFKDLKRTLKYYVQLSCFADKVRAVNDIPQYTSKRINPYMNWYINNYDSNKKTLSITFDLTRESFRQFAVDYEIIKINLKVS
;
A
#
# COMPACT_ATOMS: atom_id res chain seq x y z
N MET A 1 -12.64 -15.83 -9.69
CA MET A 1 -13.66 -15.01 -10.38
C MET A 1 -12.96 -14.03 -11.29
N GLU A 2 -13.57 -13.68 -12.42
CA GLU A 2 -13.08 -12.68 -13.35
C GLU A 2 -14.15 -11.63 -13.61
N LEU A 3 -13.75 -10.37 -13.70
CA LEU A 3 -14.60 -9.22 -14.01
C LEU A 3 -14.06 -8.47 -15.23
N ASN A 4 -14.96 -7.86 -16.00
CA ASN A 4 -14.61 -6.96 -17.09
C ASN A 4 -14.90 -5.52 -16.64
N VAL A 5 -13.87 -4.66 -16.61
CA VAL A 5 -14.01 -3.26 -16.21
C VAL A 5 -13.67 -2.38 -17.40
N GLU A 6 -14.58 -1.47 -17.75
CA GLU A 6 -14.36 -0.49 -18.83
C GLU A 6 -13.58 0.71 -18.31
N ILE A 7 -12.59 1.14 -19.10
CA ILE A 7 -11.80 2.36 -18.84
C ILE A 7 -11.60 3.11 -20.15
N THR A 8 -11.31 4.40 -20.05
CA THR A 8 -10.99 5.22 -21.23
C THR A 8 -9.55 5.00 -21.72
N GLY A 9 -9.28 5.36 -22.97
CA GLY A 9 -7.91 5.35 -23.51
C GLY A 9 -6.95 6.21 -22.66
N ASN A 10 -7.41 7.34 -22.10
CA ASN A 10 -6.62 8.18 -21.20
C ASN A 10 -6.30 7.49 -19.86
N ASP A 11 -7.24 6.73 -19.30
CA ASP A 11 -7.00 5.94 -18.10
C ASP A 11 -5.92 4.88 -18.37
N MET A 12 -6.01 4.17 -19.49
CA MET A 12 -5.02 3.17 -19.89
C MET A 12 -3.63 3.80 -20.08
N PHE A 13 -3.55 4.95 -20.76
CA PHE A 13 -2.29 5.69 -20.91
C PHE A 13 -1.72 6.07 -19.53
N THR A 14 -2.55 6.56 -18.62
CA THR A 14 -2.15 6.97 -17.26
C THR A 14 -1.61 5.79 -16.45
N LEU A 15 -2.23 4.60 -16.52
CA LEU A 15 -1.77 3.40 -15.82
C LEU A 15 -0.35 3.00 -16.25
N HIS A 16 -0.02 3.14 -17.52
CA HIS A 16 1.26 2.71 -18.06
C HIS A 16 2.37 3.76 -17.97
N ASN A 17 2.04 5.04 -18.10
CA ASN A 17 3.02 6.11 -18.28
C ASN A 17 3.16 7.02 -17.05
N ASN A 18 2.18 7.09 -16.17
CA ASN A 18 2.21 7.96 -15.02
C ASN A 18 2.55 7.19 -13.73
N ARG A 19 3.11 7.92 -12.76
CA ARG A 19 3.41 7.41 -11.43
C ARG A 19 2.72 8.28 -10.36
N GLY A 20 2.58 7.74 -9.16
CA GLY A 20 2.06 8.50 -8.02
C GLY A 20 0.56 8.74 -8.09
N TYR A 21 0.14 9.96 -7.76
CA TYR A 21 -1.25 10.33 -7.54
C TYR A 21 -2.20 10.04 -8.70
N GLN A 22 -1.80 10.38 -9.93
CA GLN A 22 -2.66 10.18 -11.11
C GLN A 22 -2.95 8.70 -11.36
N LYS A 23 -1.93 7.84 -11.23
CA LYS A 23 -2.12 6.39 -11.32
C LYS A 23 -3.02 5.88 -10.20
N GLY A 24 -2.87 6.38 -8.98
CA GLY A 24 -3.73 6.05 -7.84
C GLY A 24 -5.21 6.30 -8.14
N ARG A 25 -5.56 7.46 -8.68
CA ARG A 25 -6.94 7.79 -9.05
C ARG A 25 -7.56 6.86 -10.10
N VAL A 26 -6.77 6.41 -11.07
CA VAL A 26 -7.26 5.43 -12.05
C VAL A 26 -7.47 4.07 -11.40
N VAL A 27 -6.57 3.67 -10.50
CA VAL A 27 -6.73 2.43 -9.71
C VAL A 27 -8.00 2.49 -8.87
N GLU A 28 -8.26 3.60 -8.17
CA GLU A 28 -9.50 3.80 -7.42
C GLU A 28 -10.75 3.64 -8.31
N LYS A 29 -10.76 4.28 -9.47
CA LYS A 29 -11.87 4.16 -10.44
C LYS A 29 -12.11 2.71 -10.87
N ILE A 30 -11.04 1.96 -11.18
CA ILE A 30 -11.15 0.54 -11.56
C ILE A 30 -11.73 -0.28 -10.41
N VAL A 31 -11.24 -0.06 -9.20
CA VAL A 31 -11.71 -0.78 -8.01
C VAL A 31 -13.17 -0.43 -7.72
N CYS A 32 -13.57 0.85 -7.80
CA CYS A 32 -14.96 1.25 -7.61
C CYS A 32 -15.90 0.53 -8.59
N ASN A 33 -15.56 0.51 -9.89
CA ASN A 33 -16.37 -0.17 -10.91
C ASN A 33 -16.43 -1.69 -10.68
N ALA A 34 -15.34 -2.30 -10.23
CA ALA A 34 -15.30 -3.71 -9.89
C ALA A 34 -16.18 -4.03 -8.67
N MET A 35 -16.12 -3.22 -7.63
CA MET A 35 -16.93 -3.39 -6.42
C MET A 35 -18.43 -3.20 -6.69
N GLU A 36 -18.80 -2.28 -7.59
CA GLU A 36 -20.18 -2.12 -8.04
C GLU A 36 -20.69 -3.39 -8.72
N GLN A 37 -19.90 -3.99 -9.64
CA GLN A 37 -20.24 -5.25 -10.30
C GLN A 37 -20.37 -6.43 -9.31
N LEU A 38 -19.68 -6.36 -8.18
CA LEU A 38 -19.79 -7.34 -7.09
C LEU A 38 -21.03 -7.12 -6.20
N GLY A 39 -21.84 -6.10 -6.47
CA GLY A 39 -22.97 -5.72 -5.63
C GLY A 39 -22.56 -5.06 -4.30
N MET A 40 -21.36 -4.56 -4.21
CA MET A 40 -20.79 -3.86 -3.05
C MET A 40 -20.34 -2.43 -3.43
N PRO A 41 -21.27 -1.54 -3.85
CA PRO A 41 -20.90 -0.21 -4.28
C PRO A 41 -20.31 0.60 -3.11
N PHE A 42 -19.34 1.43 -3.43
CA PHE A 42 -18.74 2.32 -2.44
C PHE A 42 -19.61 3.55 -2.16
N ILE A 43 -19.55 3.96 -0.91
CA ILE A 43 -20.18 5.18 -0.41
C ILE A 43 -19.04 6.16 -0.08
N ASN A 44 -19.12 7.38 -0.61
CA ASN A 44 -18.14 8.42 -0.30
C ASN A 44 -18.32 8.95 1.12
N TYR A 45 -17.20 9.29 1.78
CA TYR A 45 -17.26 10.07 3.01
C TYR A 45 -17.83 11.46 2.76
N THR A 46 -18.62 11.96 3.72
CA THR A 46 -19.19 13.31 3.66
C THR A 46 -18.16 14.37 4.04
N GLU A 47 -17.12 14.00 4.81
CA GLU A 47 -16.08 14.90 5.27
C GLU A 47 -14.67 14.38 4.91
N VAL A 48 -13.84 15.26 4.34
CA VAL A 48 -12.47 14.94 3.91
C VAL A 48 -11.57 14.48 5.07
N LYS A 49 -11.78 15.04 6.28
CA LYS A 49 -10.98 14.65 7.47
C LYS A 49 -11.18 13.20 7.84
N ASP A 50 -12.38 12.64 7.65
CA ASP A 50 -12.69 11.25 7.93
C ASP A 50 -12.02 10.34 6.90
N GLN A 51 -12.03 10.74 5.63
CA GLN A 51 -11.34 10.05 4.55
C GLN A 51 -9.84 9.89 4.83
N ILE A 52 -9.16 10.94 5.31
CA ILE A 52 -7.70 10.90 5.59
C ILE A 52 -7.35 9.87 6.67
N LYS A 53 -8.22 9.68 7.65
CA LYS A 53 -7.96 8.83 8.81
C LYS A 53 -8.50 7.41 8.65
N GLN A 54 -9.73 7.29 8.16
CA GLN A 54 -10.48 6.04 8.15
C GLN A 54 -10.23 5.23 6.88
N GLY A 55 -10.04 5.88 5.73
CA GLY A 55 -9.80 5.24 4.44
C GLY A 55 -10.35 6.07 3.29
N ASP A 56 -10.32 5.51 2.09
CA ASP A 56 -10.76 6.19 0.88
C ASP A 56 -12.29 6.17 0.72
N TYR A 57 -12.95 5.08 1.14
CA TYR A 57 -14.38 4.85 0.92
C TYR A 57 -15.01 4.05 2.05
N LEU A 58 -16.36 4.02 2.05
CA LEU A 58 -17.18 3.13 2.84
C LEU A 58 -17.80 2.04 1.96
N VAL A 59 -17.96 0.84 2.47
CA VAL A 59 -18.75 -0.23 1.86
C VAL A 59 -19.75 -0.78 2.86
N GLN A 60 -20.96 -1.06 2.41
CA GLN A 60 -21.96 -1.72 3.26
C GLN A 60 -21.87 -3.24 3.09
N VAL A 61 -21.70 -3.95 4.20
CA VAL A 61 -21.61 -5.40 4.26
C VAL A 61 -22.44 -5.87 5.46
N ASP A 62 -23.44 -6.73 5.24
CA ASP A 62 -24.29 -7.26 6.30
C ASP A 62 -24.83 -6.17 7.26
N ASP A 63 -25.44 -5.13 6.70
CA ASP A 63 -25.98 -3.95 7.40
C ASP A 63 -24.95 -3.14 8.23
N LYS A 64 -23.65 -3.37 8.04
CA LYS A 64 -22.56 -2.62 8.66
C LYS A 64 -21.75 -1.85 7.62
N LEU A 65 -21.40 -0.63 7.96
CA LEU A 65 -20.44 0.13 7.19
C LEU A 65 -19.01 -0.28 7.57
N LYS A 66 -18.17 -0.48 6.55
CA LYS A 66 -16.75 -0.80 6.67
C LYS A 66 -15.93 0.27 5.99
N ASP A 67 -14.91 0.75 6.69
CA ASP A 67 -13.92 1.67 6.14
C ASP A 67 -12.98 0.92 5.20
N VAL A 68 -12.76 1.44 3.99
CA VAL A 68 -11.98 0.81 2.93
C VAL A 68 -10.83 1.72 2.51
N GLU A 69 -9.63 1.17 2.50
CA GLU A 69 -8.45 1.79 1.92
C GLU A 69 -8.13 1.14 0.58
N ILE A 70 -7.86 1.93 -0.47
CA ILE A 70 -7.46 1.44 -1.78
C ILE A 70 -5.98 1.72 -2.02
N LYS A 71 -5.24 0.71 -2.48
CA LYS A 71 -3.81 0.84 -2.80
C LYS A 71 -3.46 0.24 -4.16
N SER A 72 -2.62 0.96 -4.89
CA SER A 72 -1.91 0.36 -6.02
C SER A 72 -0.89 -0.65 -5.51
N VAL A 73 -0.99 -1.86 -6.02
CA VAL A 73 -0.07 -2.96 -5.72
C VAL A 73 0.96 -3.06 -6.83
N SER A 74 2.17 -3.47 -6.52
CA SER A 74 3.24 -3.67 -7.49
C SER A 74 4.05 -4.93 -7.18
N GLY A 75 4.69 -5.47 -8.19
CA GLY A 75 5.54 -6.66 -8.11
C GLY A 75 5.80 -7.18 -9.52
N TYR A 76 6.90 -7.93 -9.70
CA TYR A 76 7.21 -8.59 -10.97
C TYR A 76 6.83 -10.06 -10.95
N GLU A 77 7.35 -10.82 -9.99
CA GLU A 77 7.07 -12.25 -9.84
C GLU A 77 5.93 -12.51 -8.86
N VAL A 78 5.87 -11.70 -7.80
CA VAL A 78 4.85 -11.77 -6.76
C VAL A 78 4.31 -10.36 -6.52
N ASP A 79 3.00 -10.23 -6.48
CA ASP A 79 2.34 -8.98 -6.13
C ASP A 79 2.63 -8.63 -4.67
N LYS A 80 2.99 -7.37 -4.42
CA LYS A 80 3.43 -6.89 -3.11
C LYS A 80 2.64 -5.68 -2.67
N LEU A 81 2.17 -5.74 -1.43
CA LEU A 81 1.64 -4.59 -0.71
C LEU A 81 2.80 -3.87 -0.01
N TYR A 82 2.94 -2.58 -0.27
CA TYR A 82 3.89 -1.71 0.42
C TYR A 82 3.16 -0.98 1.54
N VAL A 83 3.61 -1.20 2.77
CA VAL A 83 3.01 -0.62 3.98
C VAL A 83 4.01 0.32 4.61
N ASP A 84 3.76 1.62 4.51
CA ASP A 84 4.66 2.65 5.03
C ASP A 84 4.65 2.64 6.56
N VAL A 85 5.84 2.49 7.13
CA VAL A 85 6.07 2.44 8.57
C VAL A 85 6.45 3.82 9.09
N TYR A 86 7.44 4.46 8.45
CA TYR A 86 7.91 5.79 8.79
C TYR A 86 8.26 6.61 7.55
N TYR A 87 7.99 7.91 7.63
CA TYR A 87 8.48 8.91 6.69
C TYR A 87 9.63 9.68 7.35
N TYR A 88 10.79 9.70 6.73
CA TYR A 88 11.97 10.42 7.21
C TYR A 88 12.21 11.67 6.38
N ASN A 89 12.37 12.80 7.08
CA ASN A 89 12.91 14.02 6.49
C ASN A 89 14.45 13.95 6.60
N LEU A 90 15.13 14.22 5.51
CA LEU A 90 16.56 14.14 5.42
C LEU A 90 17.16 15.50 5.13
N GLN A 91 18.23 15.83 5.85
CA GLN A 91 19.09 16.93 5.51
C GLN A 91 20.37 16.37 4.89
N GLY A 92 20.56 16.68 3.60
CA GLY A 92 21.77 16.29 2.88
C GLY A 92 22.90 17.26 3.14
N ASN A 93 24.06 16.77 3.60
CA ASN A 93 25.29 17.51 3.64
C ASN A 93 26.30 16.87 2.69
N MET A 94 26.88 17.68 1.79
CA MET A 94 28.00 17.22 0.98
C MET A 94 29.25 17.09 1.85
N VAL A 95 29.72 15.85 2.03
CA VAL A 95 30.98 15.55 2.70
C VAL A 95 31.91 14.91 1.68
N LYS A 96 32.95 15.63 1.28
CA LYS A 96 33.87 15.26 0.19
C LYS A 96 33.11 15.07 -1.14
N GLN A 97 33.10 13.87 -1.72
CA GLN A 97 32.38 13.55 -2.96
C GLN A 97 31.09 12.79 -2.74
N TYR A 98 30.62 12.64 -1.50
CA TYR A 98 29.44 11.87 -1.14
C TYR A 98 28.44 12.74 -0.38
N ILE A 99 27.15 12.51 -0.64
CA ILE A 99 26.08 13.13 0.13
C ILE A 99 25.78 12.22 1.32
N GLN A 100 26.09 12.69 2.53
CA GLN A 100 25.62 12.06 3.75
C GLN A 100 24.29 12.66 4.16
N TYR A 101 23.27 11.83 4.31
CA TYR A 101 21.96 12.25 4.76
C TYR A 101 21.81 11.98 6.25
N LYS A 102 21.43 13.02 7.00
CA LYS A 102 21.02 12.88 8.40
C LYS A 102 19.50 13.00 8.49
N SER A 103 18.86 12.12 9.24
CA SER A 103 17.46 12.27 9.55
C SER A 103 17.25 13.46 10.49
N THR A 104 16.40 14.41 10.09
CA THR A 104 15.99 15.55 10.93
C THR A 104 14.72 15.28 11.72
N GLY A 105 14.12 14.10 11.55
CA GLY A 105 12.91 13.65 12.20
C GLY A 105 12.16 12.60 11.36
N HIS A 106 11.16 12.00 11.96
CA HIS A 106 10.28 11.07 11.27
C HIS A 106 8.83 11.31 11.67
N SER A 107 7.91 10.97 10.79
CA SER A 107 6.48 10.85 11.08
C SER A 107 6.01 9.42 10.89
N LEU A 108 4.89 9.07 11.53
CA LEU A 108 4.30 7.75 11.40
C LEU A 108 3.73 7.56 9.99
N GLY A 109 4.04 6.42 9.40
CA GLY A 109 3.45 5.99 8.14
C GLY A 109 2.04 5.44 8.31
N TRP A 110 1.40 5.12 7.19
CA TRP A 110 -0.01 4.69 7.19
C TRP A 110 -0.25 3.34 7.88
N LEU A 111 0.78 2.51 8.13
CA LEU A 111 0.68 1.36 9.02
C LEU A 111 0.10 1.74 10.40
N TYR A 112 0.45 2.92 10.89
CA TYR A 112 0.02 3.40 12.20
C TYR A 112 -1.21 4.31 12.13
N THR A 113 -1.34 5.08 11.06
CA THR A 113 -2.34 6.15 10.94
C THR A 113 -3.63 5.74 10.26
N CYS A 114 -3.60 4.77 9.34
CA CYS A 114 -4.80 4.28 8.67
C CYS A 114 -5.66 3.43 9.62
N GLU A 115 -6.95 3.69 9.69
CA GLU A 115 -7.91 2.98 10.55
C GLU A 115 -8.89 2.09 9.76
N ALA A 116 -8.69 1.94 8.45
CA ALA A 116 -9.56 1.14 7.59
C ALA A 116 -9.74 -0.30 8.08
N ASP A 117 -10.95 -0.81 7.92
CA ASP A 117 -11.32 -2.21 8.20
C ASP A 117 -10.84 -3.14 7.10
N TRP A 118 -11.01 -2.69 5.84
CA TRP A 118 -10.67 -3.40 4.64
C TRP A 118 -9.56 -2.70 3.88
N LEU A 119 -8.73 -3.50 3.21
CA LEU A 119 -7.79 -3.01 2.22
C LEU A 119 -8.11 -3.65 0.87
N ILE A 120 -8.20 -2.83 -0.18
CA ILE A 120 -8.31 -3.33 -1.55
C ILE A 120 -7.07 -2.92 -2.32
N GLY A 121 -6.26 -3.89 -2.72
CA GLY A 121 -5.10 -3.71 -3.56
C GLY A 121 -5.39 -4.06 -5.01
N TYR A 122 -4.94 -3.27 -5.98
CA TYR A 122 -5.02 -3.61 -7.39
C TYR A 122 -3.66 -3.46 -8.08
N ASN A 123 -3.23 -4.51 -8.79
CA ASN A 123 -2.04 -4.46 -9.63
C ASN A 123 -2.45 -4.38 -11.10
N CYS A 124 -2.18 -3.24 -11.74
CA CYS A 124 -2.50 -3.01 -13.14
C CYS A 124 -1.66 -3.88 -14.10
N ASN A 125 -0.51 -4.41 -13.70
CA ASN A 125 0.31 -5.27 -14.54
C ASN A 125 -0.18 -6.71 -14.55
N SER A 126 -0.48 -7.26 -13.35
CA SER A 126 -1.02 -8.62 -13.22
C SER A 126 -2.53 -8.67 -13.44
N GLY A 127 -3.23 -7.53 -13.30
CA GLY A 127 -4.69 -7.42 -13.36
C GLY A 127 -5.40 -8.08 -12.18
N TYR A 128 -4.71 -8.36 -11.08
CA TYR A 128 -5.34 -8.92 -9.89
C TYR A 128 -5.76 -7.85 -8.90
N MET A 129 -6.98 -7.98 -8.40
CA MET A 129 -7.52 -7.24 -7.27
C MET A 129 -7.55 -8.15 -6.05
N TYR A 130 -7.08 -7.64 -4.93
CA TYR A 130 -7.00 -8.31 -3.63
C TYR A 130 -7.90 -7.58 -2.65
N ILE A 131 -8.93 -8.24 -2.12
CA ILE A 131 -9.78 -7.71 -1.07
C ILE A 131 -9.37 -8.35 0.24
N ILE A 132 -8.78 -7.59 1.15
CA ILE A 132 -8.37 -8.03 2.48
C ILE A 132 -9.39 -7.52 3.50
N LYS A 133 -10.21 -8.41 4.04
CA LYS A 133 -11.39 -8.07 4.87
C LYS A 133 -11.04 -7.89 6.36
N ASN A 134 -9.94 -8.45 6.83
CA ASN A 134 -9.46 -8.29 8.20
C ASN A 134 -8.16 -7.44 8.26
N PHE A 135 -8.16 -6.31 7.58
CA PHE A 135 -6.95 -5.48 7.45
C PHE A 135 -6.41 -4.98 8.80
N LYS A 136 -7.28 -4.69 9.78
CA LYS A 136 -6.85 -4.33 11.13
C LYS A 136 -6.00 -5.42 11.81
N ASP A 137 -6.33 -6.68 11.59
CA ASP A 137 -5.56 -7.81 12.13
C ASP A 137 -4.23 -8.00 11.39
N LEU A 138 -4.24 -7.88 10.06
CA LEU A 138 -3.00 -7.88 9.28
C LEU A 138 -2.07 -6.75 9.74
N LYS A 139 -2.57 -5.52 9.94
CA LYS A 139 -1.76 -4.41 10.47
C LYS A 139 -1.18 -4.71 11.85
N ARG A 140 -1.95 -5.35 12.75
CA ARG A 140 -1.45 -5.74 14.07
C ARG A 140 -0.27 -6.71 13.94
N THR A 141 -0.38 -7.69 13.05
CA THR A 141 0.69 -8.63 12.72
C THR A 141 1.91 -7.92 12.14
N LEU A 142 1.72 -7.02 11.18
CA LEU A 142 2.82 -6.23 10.61
C LEU A 142 3.53 -5.37 11.68
N LYS A 143 2.77 -4.70 12.57
CA LYS A 143 3.34 -3.94 13.70
C LYS A 143 4.18 -4.81 14.63
N TYR A 144 3.73 -6.03 14.93
CA TYR A 144 4.50 -6.98 15.71
C TYR A 144 5.85 -7.30 15.06
N TYR A 145 5.88 -7.57 13.76
CA TYR A 145 7.13 -7.81 13.03
C TYR A 145 8.03 -6.57 12.96
N VAL A 146 7.46 -5.37 12.88
CA VAL A 146 8.22 -4.11 13.00
C VAL A 146 8.95 -4.06 14.33
N GLN A 147 8.26 -4.37 15.43
CA GLN A 147 8.84 -4.35 16.78
C GLN A 147 9.93 -5.43 16.97
N LEU A 148 9.64 -6.68 16.56
CA LEU A 148 10.58 -7.78 16.69
C LEU A 148 11.89 -7.57 15.92
N SER A 149 11.82 -6.94 14.76
CA SER A 149 13.00 -6.81 13.90
C SER A 149 14.05 -5.84 14.46
N CYS A 150 13.70 -5.00 15.46
CA CYS A 150 14.52 -3.88 15.97
C CYS A 150 15.13 -3.00 14.87
N PHE A 151 14.69 -3.19 13.63
CA PHE A 151 15.26 -2.51 12.46
C PHE A 151 14.83 -1.05 12.45
N ALA A 152 13.60 -0.76 12.84
CA ALA A 152 13.09 0.60 12.96
C ALA A 152 13.90 1.40 14.02
N ASP A 153 14.28 0.75 15.13
CA ASP A 153 15.08 1.40 16.17
C ASP A 153 16.54 1.59 15.73
N LYS A 154 17.09 0.66 14.97
CA LYS A 154 18.41 0.82 14.34
C LYS A 154 18.41 1.95 13.32
N VAL A 155 17.36 2.09 12.51
CA VAL A 155 17.22 3.20 11.56
C VAL A 155 16.96 4.53 12.27
N ARG A 156 16.33 4.54 13.46
CA ARG A 156 16.22 5.72 14.31
C ARG A 156 17.54 6.14 14.96
N ALA A 157 18.32 5.16 15.40
CA ALA A 157 19.56 5.38 16.13
C ALA A 157 20.74 5.73 15.23
N VAL A 158 20.69 5.33 13.96
CA VAL A 158 21.80 5.49 13.04
C VAL A 158 21.53 6.69 12.13
N ASN A 159 22.44 7.66 12.20
CA ASN A 159 22.48 8.78 11.26
C ASN A 159 22.73 8.34 9.81
N ASP A 160 23.04 7.07 9.62
CA ASP A 160 23.29 6.46 8.31
C ASP A 160 22.10 5.60 7.90
N ILE A 161 21.36 6.08 6.92
CA ILE A 161 20.30 5.29 6.32
C ILE A 161 20.96 4.11 5.60
N PRO A 162 20.55 2.85 5.91
CA PRO A 162 21.17 1.69 5.30
C PRO A 162 21.23 1.80 3.77
N GLN A 163 22.35 1.42 3.19
CA GLN A 163 22.52 1.38 1.73
C GLN A 163 21.61 0.35 1.06
N TYR A 164 20.89 -0.48 1.84
CA TYR A 164 20.05 -1.55 1.34
C TYR A 164 18.68 -1.04 0.94
N THR A 165 18.26 -1.35 -0.28
CA THR A 165 16.90 -1.09 -0.75
C THR A 165 15.88 -2.06 -0.13
N SER A 166 16.32 -3.25 0.29
CA SER A 166 15.45 -4.23 0.96
C SER A 166 16.23 -5.15 1.89
N LYS A 167 15.57 -5.62 2.95
CA LYS A 167 16.08 -6.65 3.87
C LYS A 167 14.96 -7.59 4.27
N ARG A 168 15.20 -8.90 4.15
CA ARG A 168 14.23 -9.93 4.48
C ARG A 168 13.92 -9.96 5.97
N ILE A 169 12.63 -10.01 6.31
CA ILE A 169 12.11 -10.19 7.66
C ILE A 169 11.76 -11.67 7.87
N ASN A 170 10.99 -12.23 6.93
CA ASN A 170 10.58 -13.63 6.87
C ASN A 170 10.33 -14.00 5.40
N PRO A 171 9.89 -15.23 5.06
CA PRO A 171 9.67 -15.62 3.67
C PRO A 171 8.73 -14.71 2.86
N TYR A 172 7.79 -14.03 3.53
CA TYR A 172 6.72 -13.26 2.88
C TYR A 172 6.78 -11.76 3.16
N MET A 173 7.78 -11.30 3.92
CA MET A 173 7.92 -9.89 4.30
C MET A 173 9.35 -9.42 4.17
N ASN A 174 9.52 -8.22 3.66
CA ASN A 174 10.81 -7.56 3.58
C ASN A 174 10.68 -6.11 4.07
N TRP A 175 11.74 -5.60 4.69
CA TRP A 175 11.96 -4.19 4.82
C TRP A 175 12.29 -3.61 3.44
N TYR A 176 11.74 -2.44 3.16
CA TYR A 176 12.01 -1.72 1.94
C TYR A 176 12.20 -0.23 2.24
N ILE A 177 13.24 0.37 1.65
CA ILE A 177 13.49 1.80 1.74
C ILE A 177 13.24 2.40 0.37
N ASN A 178 12.24 3.26 0.29
CA ASN A 178 11.92 3.98 -0.93
C ASN A 178 12.51 5.40 -0.88
N ASN A 179 13.19 5.77 -1.96
CA ASN A 179 13.74 7.11 -2.14
C ASN A 179 12.78 7.89 -3.04
N TYR A 180 11.85 8.64 -2.45
CA TYR A 180 10.92 9.47 -3.24
C TYR A 180 11.61 10.69 -3.84
N ASP A 181 12.52 11.29 -3.07
CA ASP A 181 13.36 12.40 -3.51
C ASP A 181 14.64 12.45 -2.67
N SER A 182 15.49 13.44 -2.92
CA SER A 182 16.74 13.64 -2.18
C SER A 182 16.54 13.96 -0.68
N ASN A 183 15.34 14.44 -0.30
CA ASN A 183 15.06 14.94 1.03
C ASN A 183 14.07 14.07 1.82
N LYS A 184 13.44 13.09 1.19
CA LYS A 184 12.43 12.23 1.83
C LYS A 184 12.70 10.77 1.52
N LYS A 185 12.72 9.95 2.57
CA LYS A 185 12.75 8.49 2.46
C LYS A 185 11.60 7.89 3.22
N THR A 186 11.06 6.82 2.68
CA THR A 186 10.02 6.03 3.33
C THR A 186 10.58 4.67 3.70
N LEU A 187 10.43 4.31 4.96
CA LEU A 187 10.65 2.96 5.43
C LEU A 187 9.32 2.21 5.39
N SER A 188 9.25 1.19 4.56
CA SER A 188 8.05 0.38 4.37
C SER A 188 8.33 -1.08 4.70
N ILE A 189 7.29 -1.83 5.06
CA ILE A 189 7.26 -3.29 4.95
C ILE A 189 6.59 -3.64 3.63
N THR A 190 7.19 -4.56 2.89
CA THR A 190 6.49 -5.24 1.79
C THR A 190 5.90 -6.53 2.33
N PHE A 191 4.65 -6.81 1.94
CA PHE A 191 3.95 -8.06 2.24
C PHE A 191 3.56 -8.73 0.92
N ASP A 192 3.93 -9.99 0.77
CA ASP A 192 3.65 -10.75 -0.45
C ASP A 192 2.18 -11.17 -0.50
N LEU A 193 1.49 -10.82 -1.58
CA LEU A 193 0.06 -11.11 -1.79
C LEU A 193 -0.10 -12.48 -2.45
N THR A 194 0.28 -13.53 -1.74
CA THR A 194 0.15 -14.93 -2.17
C THR A 194 -0.81 -15.70 -1.27
N ARG A 195 -1.37 -16.79 -1.79
CA ARG A 195 -2.25 -17.67 -0.99
C ARG A 195 -1.52 -18.25 0.22
N GLU A 196 -0.22 -18.54 0.09
CA GLU A 196 0.63 -19.05 1.17
C GLU A 196 0.79 -18.02 2.28
N SER A 197 1.11 -16.76 1.92
CA SER A 197 1.25 -15.68 2.90
C SER A 197 -0.08 -15.40 3.59
N PHE A 198 -1.18 -15.34 2.85
CA PHE A 198 -2.51 -15.14 3.42
C PHE A 198 -2.88 -16.23 4.41
N ARG A 199 -2.60 -17.50 4.07
CA ARG A 199 -2.81 -18.63 4.98
C ARG A 199 -1.91 -18.55 6.21
N GLN A 200 -0.61 -18.24 6.03
CA GLN A 200 0.36 -18.13 7.10
C GLN A 200 -0.02 -17.06 8.14
N PHE A 201 -0.63 -15.97 7.71
CA PHE A 201 -1.00 -14.85 8.56
C PHE A 201 -2.50 -14.75 8.86
N ALA A 202 -3.25 -15.82 8.59
CA ALA A 202 -4.70 -15.88 8.80
C ALA A 202 -5.45 -14.68 8.21
N VAL A 203 -5.03 -14.25 7.00
CA VAL A 203 -5.67 -13.15 6.31
C VAL A 203 -6.97 -13.64 5.69
N ASP A 204 -8.06 -12.94 5.95
CA ASP A 204 -9.34 -13.12 5.24
C ASP A 204 -9.31 -12.31 3.95
N TYR A 205 -9.39 -13.00 2.80
CA TYR A 205 -9.15 -12.38 1.50
C TYR A 205 -9.97 -12.96 0.37
N GLU A 206 -10.14 -12.14 -0.66
CA GLU A 206 -10.57 -12.58 -1.99
C GLU A 206 -9.56 -12.11 -3.05
N ILE A 207 -9.38 -12.92 -4.11
CA ILE A 207 -8.57 -12.56 -5.28
C ILE A 207 -9.46 -12.60 -6.51
N ILE A 208 -9.50 -11.49 -7.24
CA ILE A 208 -10.36 -11.29 -8.40
C ILE A 208 -9.48 -10.87 -9.58
N LYS A 209 -9.66 -11.50 -10.73
CA LYS A 209 -9.02 -11.08 -11.97
C LYS A 209 -9.85 -9.98 -12.61
N ILE A 210 -9.23 -8.86 -12.91
CA ILE A 210 -9.83 -7.73 -13.64
C ILE A 210 -9.27 -7.72 -15.06
N ASN A 211 -10.16 -7.83 -16.04
CA ASN A 211 -9.85 -7.67 -17.44
C ASN A 211 -10.28 -6.26 -17.87
N LEU A 212 -9.32 -5.40 -18.19
CA LEU A 212 -9.61 -4.03 -18.63
C LEU A 212 -10.04 -4.01 -20.10
N LYS A 213 -11.16 -3.33 -20.38
CA LYS A 213 -11.64 -3.04 -21.73
C LYS A 213 -11.55 -1.54 -21.97
N VAL A 214 -10.91 -1.15 -23.07
CA VAL A 214 -10.83 0.26 -23.46
C VAL A 214 -12.02 0.60 -24.33
N SER A 215 -12.81 1.57 -23.87
CA SER A 215 -13.93 2.16 -24.60
C SER A 215 -13.52 3.43 -25.36
#